data_c58cc73abafa531df0be92a717a9627d
#
_entry.id   c58cc73abafa531df0be92a717a9627d
#
_cell.length_a   1.000
_cell.length_b   1.000
_cell.length_c   1.000
_cell.angle_alpha   90.00
_cell.angle_beta   90.00
_cell.angle_gamma   90.00
#
_symmetry.space_group_name_H-M   'P 1'
#
loop_
_entity.id
_entity.type
_entity.pdbx_description
1 polymer ?
#
loop_
_entity_poly.entity_id
_entity_poly.type
_entity_poly.pdbx_seq_one_letter_code
_entity_poly.pdbx_strand_id
1 'polypeptide(L)'
;MTDGDWVNVAAASASAVSAFFAFLTIRKSVNERRDDRLLSYAVKTLERAYESLVGSAHTVPPPANRLAWLTTARLIEDYKKAKVRIRDRIALEELEGHEEHWRHQFYLALAPLENCQPEFYSGSANVRHLDQIPKITAIIIHAFASWPEDKVDPLDSYKNQQDAVDRLGVSKMWIGLRRYLNIL
;
A
#
# COMPACT_ATOMS: atom_id res chain seq x y z
N MET A 1 44.39 -34.52 31.48
CA MET A 1 44.08 -33.18 30.98
C MET A 1 44.75 -32.19 31.90
N THR A 2 45.63 -31.39 31.38
CA THR A 2 46.35 -30.32 32.14
C THR A 2 45.45 -29.09 32.26
N ASP A 3 45.67 -28.22 33.29
CA ASP A 3 44.88 -27.04 33.48
C ASP A 3 44.84 -26.12 32.22
N GLY A 4 45.89 -26.17 31.39
CA GLY A 4 45.97 -25.48 30.12
C GLY A 4 44.99 -25.99 29.06
N ASP A 5 44.64 -27.25 29.10
CA ASP A 5 43.69 -27.84 28.15
C ASP A 5 42.26 -27.30 28.33
N TRP A 6 41.87 -27.09 29.59
CA TRP A 6 40.53 -26.48 29.90
C TRP A 6 40.40 -25.04 29.47
N VAL A 7 41.46 -24.23 29.63
CA VAL A 7 41.48 -22.85 29.18
C VAL A 7 41.34 -22.76 27.66
N ASN A 8 42.03 -23.62 26.93
CA ASN A 8 41.97 -23.63 25.47
C ASN A 8 40.57 -24.08 24.99
N VAL A 9 39.94 -25.07 25.63
CA VAL A 9 38.60 -25.52 25.32
C VAL A 9 37.55 -24.42 25.59
N ALA A 10 37.70 -23.74 26.73
CA ALA A 10 36.80 -22.63 27.08
C ALA A 10 36.97 -21.44 26.10
N ALA A 11 38.17 -21.09 25.72
CA ALA A 11 38.43 -20.03 24.74
C ALA A 11 37.91 -20.39 23.33
N ALA A 12 38.07 -21.62 22.89
CA ALA A 12 37.56 -22.10 21.61
C ALA A 12 36.02 -22.08 21.60
N SER A 13 35.41 -22.52 22.70
CA SER A 13 33.95 -22.51 22.85
C SER A 13 33.38 -21.08 22.83
N ALA A 14 34.00 -20.13 23.54
CA ALA A 14 33.60 -18.73 23.55
C ALA A 14 33.74 -18.10 22.16
N SER A 15 34.80 -18.41 21.44
CA SER A 15 35.02 -17.95 20.06
C SER A 15 33.95 -18.46 19.09
N ALA A 16 33.59 -19.75 19.18
CA ALA A 16 32.56 -20.36 18.35
C ALA A 16 31.18 -19.73 18.60
N VAL A 17 30.82 -19.49 19.86
CA VAL A 17 29.59 -18.81 20.25
C VAL A 17 29.55 -17.38 19.73
N SER A 18 30.64 -16.63 19.88
CA SER A 18 30.73 -15.25 19.37
C SER A 18 30.61 -15.20 17.84
N ALA A 19 31.26 -16.12 17.12
CA ALA A 19 31.14 -16.22 15.66
C ALA A 19 29.70 -16.55 15.22
N PHE A 20 29.03 -17.42 15.95
CA PHE A 20 27.62 -17.76 15.68
C PHE A 20 26.70 -16.55 15.85
N PHE A 21 26.83 -15.80 16.96
CA PHE A 21 26.05 -14.59 17.17
C PHE A 21 26.36 -13.50 16.14
N ALA A 22 27.62 -13.32 15.76
CA ALA A 22 28.00 -12.40 14.69
C ALA A 22 27.35 -12.79 13.36
N PHE A 23 27.35 -14.08 13.00
CA PHE A 23 26.68 -14.57 11.80
C PHE A 23 25.17 -14.30 11.82
N LEU A 24 24.48 -14.56 12.94
CA LEU A 24 23.06 -14.29 13.08
C LEU A 24 22.75 -12.80 12.93
N THR A 25 23.58 -11.94 13.54
CA THR A 25 23.43 -10.47 13.45
C THR A 25 23.62 -9.98 12.02
N ILE A 26 24.64 -10.46 11.32
CA ILE A 26 24.88 -10.11 9.92
C ILE A 26 23.70 -10.57 9.05
N ARG A 27 23.24 -11.81 9.23
CA ARG A 27 22.12 -12.36 8.47
C ARG A 27 20.85 -11.52 8.70
N LYS A 28 20.55 -11.12 9.93
CA LYS A 28 19.44 -10.26 10.29
C LYS A 28 19.55 -8.90 9.60
N SER A 29 20.71 -8.23 9.71
CA SER A 29 20.96 -6.92 9.09
C SER A 29 20.85 -6.96 7.56
N VAL A 30 21.29 -8.04 6.91
CA VAL A 30 21.15 -8.20 5.45
C VAL A 30 19.68 -8.33 5.05
N ASN A 31 18.89 -9.08 5.82
CA ASN A 31 17.46 -9.24 5.55
C ASN A 31 16.69 -7.92 5.75
N GLU A 32 16.95 -7.19 6.84
CA GLU A 32 16.37 -5.87 7.10
C GLU A 32 16.66 -4.90 5.94
N ARG A 33 17.91 -4.76 5.53
CA ARG A 33 18.28 -3.90 4.37
C ARG A 33 17.61 -4.32 3.07
N ARG A 34 17.35 -5.61 2.89
CA ARG A 34 16.62 -6.11 1.71
C ARG A 34 15.16 -5.71 1.77
N ASP A 35 14.53 -5.83 2.91
CA ASP A 35 13.12 -5.51 3.09
C ASP A 35 12.89 -4.00 3.00
N ASP A 36 13.79 -3.16 3.54
CA ASP A 36 13.79 -1.70 3.34
C ASP A 36 13.85 -1.29 1.86
N ARG A 37 14.68 -1.97 1.07
CA ARG A 37 14.78 -1.72 -0.38
C ARG A 37 13.49 -2.15 -1.11
N LEU A 38 12.89 -3.26 -0.70
CA LEU A 38 11.63 -3.73 -1.27
C LEU A 38 10.48 -2.79 -0.92
N LEU A 39 10.43 -2.29 0.32
CA LEU A 39 9.48 -1.28 0.78
C LEU A 39 9.60 -0.01 -0.08
N SER A 40 10.81 0.55 -0.17
CA SER A 40 11.06 1.75 -0.98
C SER A 40 10.69 1.55 -2.46
N TYR A 41 11.00 0.36 -3.02
CA TYR A 41 10.63 0.01 -4.39
C TYR A 41 9.10 -0.07 -4.55
N ALA A 42 8.41 -0.72 -3.61
CA ALA A 42 6.96 -0.89 -3.64
C ALA A 42 6.23 0.46 -3.59
N VAL A 43 6.63 1.35 -2.67
CA VAL A 43 6.06 2.70 -2.54
C VAL A 43 6.27 3.52 -3.81
N LYS A 44 7.49 3.57 -4.35
CA LYS A 44 7.79 4.26 -5.61
C LYS A 44 7.04 3.68 -6.81
N THR A 45 6.75 2.38 -6.77
CA THR A 45 6.00 1.72 -7.84
C THR A 45 4.53 2.15 -7.81
N LEU A 46 3.92 2.31 -6.63
CA LEU A 46 2.57 2.87 -6.50
C LEU A 46 2.50 4.35 -6.92
N GLU A 47 3.48 5.15 -6.51
CA GLU A 47 3.60 6.54 -6.95
C GLU A 47 3.62 6.65 -8.48
N ARG A 48 4.52 5.90 -9.15
CA ARG A 48 4.59 5.84 -10.61
C ARG A 48 3.31 5.32 -11.27
N ALA A 49 2.63 4.38 -10.62
CA ALA A 49 1.36 3.87 -11.11
C ALA A 49 0.30 4.99 -11.12
N TYR A 50 0.21 5.76 -10.04
CA TYR A 50 -0.69 6.89 -9.95
C TYR A 50 -0.35 7.99 -10.98
N GLU A 51 0.91 8.41 -11.03
CA GLU A 51 1.39 9.40 -11.99
C GLU A 51 1.14 8.97 -13.44
N SER A 52 1.32 7.68 -13.75
CA SER A 52 1.01 7.14 -15.08
C SER A 52 -0.48 7.25 -15.42
N LEU A 53 -1.36 7.08 -14.42
CA LEU A 53 -2.81 7.15 -14.62
C LEU A 53 -3.28 8.58 -14.89
N VAL A 54 -2.87 9.53 -14.02
CA VAL A 54 -3.35 10.92 -14.06
C VAL A 54 -2.54 11.81 -15.00
N GLY A 55 -1.36 11.34 -15.41
CA GLY A 55 -0.43 12.10 -16.25
C GLY A 55 0.23 13.27 -15.52
N SER A 56 1.11 13.98 -16.21
CA SER A 56 1.86 15.13 -15.66
C SER A 56 0.97 16.32 -15.28
N ALA A 57 -0.20 16.43 -15.87
CA ALA A 57 -1.18 17.48 -15.56
C ALA A 57 -2.09 17.13 -14.37
N HIS A 58 -1.91 15.96 -13.74
CA HIS A 58 -2.78 15.46 -12.66
C HIS A 58 -4.28 15.59 -12.97
N THR A 59 -4.65 15.19 -14.19
CA THR A 59 -6.02 15.33 -14.69
C THR A 59 -6.97 14.38 -13.97
N VAL A 60 -8.07 14.91 -13.45
CA VAL A 60 -9.15 14.14 -12.79
C VAL A 60 -10.48 14.52 -13.49
N PRO A 61 -11.22 13.53 -14.01
CA PRO A 61 -10.90 12.11 -14.12
C PRO A 61 -9.70 11.87 -15.03
N PRO A 62 -8.99 10.73 -14.85
CA PRO A 62 -7.84 10.40 -15.68
C PRO A 62 -8.26 10.22 -17.14
N PRO A 63 -7.41 10.62 -18.10
CA PRO A 63 -7.75 10.51 -19.51
C PRO A 63 -7.89 9.03 -19.94
N ALA A 64 -8.78 8.78 -20.89
CA ALA A 64 -8.96 7.45 -21.48
C ALA A 64 -7.78 7.07 -22.42
N ASN A 65 -6.57 7.08 -21.89
CA ASN A 65 -5.35 6.73 -22.61
C ASN A 65 -4.99 5.27 -22.36
N ARG A 66 -5.16 4.41 -23.37
CA ARG A 66 -4.88 2.98 -23.30
C ARG A 66 -3.50 2.65 -22.72
N LEU A 67 -2.46 3.36 -23.17
CA LEU A 67 -1.09 3.08 -22.73
C LEU A 67 -0.87 3.45 -21.25
N ALA A 68 -1.38 4.60 -20.82
CA ALA A 68 -1.35 5.04 -19.43
C ALA A 68 -2.03 4.00 -18.51
N TRP A 69 -3.23 3.57 -18.86
CA TRP A 69 -3.96 2.54 -18.12
C TRP A 69 -3.22 1.20 -18.07
N LEU A 70 -2.67 0.73 -19.20
CA LEU A 70 -1.88 -0.50 -19.23
C LEU A 70 -0.64 -0.42 -18.35
N THR A 71 0.08 0.71 -18.39
CA THR A 71 1.26 0.93 -17.56
C THR A 71 0.90 0.93 -16.09
N THR A 72 -0.17 1.63 -15.73
CA THR A 72 -0.70 1.68 -14.35
C THR A 72 -1.02 0.29 -13.82
N ALA A 73 -1.78 -0.51 -14.58
CA ALA A 73 -2.15 -1.86 -14.14
C ALA A 73 -0.92 -2.77 -13.96
N ARG A 74 0.08 -2.68 -14.85
CA ARG A 74 1.33 -3.43 -14.72
C ARG A 74 2.11 -3.03 -13.47
N LEU A 75 2.20 -1.74 -13.18
CA LEU A 75 2.86 -1.25 -11.98
C LEU A 75 2.14 -1.69 -10.70
N ILE A 76 0.80 -1.71 -10.68
CA ILE A 76 0.03 -2.26 -9.55
C ILE A 76 0.36 -3.76 -9.36
N GLU A 77 0.43 -4.54 -10.42
CA GLU A 77 0.80 -5.95 -10.32
C GLU A 77 2.27 -6.15 -9.88
N ASP A 78 3.19 -5.30 -10.30
CA ASP A 78 4.58 -5.34 -9.85
C ASP A 78 4.71 -4.92 -8.37
N TYR A 79 3.93 -3.95 -7.92
CA TYR A 79 3.77 -3.62 -6.51
C TYR A 79 3.33 -4.85 -5.69
N LYS A 80 2.27 -5.55 -6.10
CA LYS A 80 1.78 -6.76 -5.41
C LYS A 80 2.86 -7.83 -5.28
N LYS A 81 3.66 -8.04 -6.34
CA LYS A 81 4.80 -8.97 -6.32
C LYS A 81 5.89 -8.52 -5.34
N ALA A 82 6.15 -7.22 -5.23
CA ALA A 82 7.13 -6.70 -4.27
C ALA A 82 6.63 -6.88 -2.83
N LYS A 83 5.37 -6.57 -2.55
CA LYS A 83 4.73 -6.74 -1.23
C LYS A 83 4.88 -8.16 -0.70
N VAL A 84 4.59 -9.19 -1.50
CA VAL A 84 4.69 -10.61 -1.10
C VAL A 84 6.12 -11.03 -0.72
N ARG A 85 7.13 -10.30 -1.19
CA ARG A 85 8.56 -10.61 -0.93
C ARG A 85 9.10 -10.00 0.36
N ILE A 86 8.42 -9.02 0.94
CA ILE A 86 8.76 -8.41 2.23
C ILE A 86 8.39 -9.41 3.32
N ARG A 87 9.30 -9.63 4.26
CA ARG A 87 9.15 -10.59 5.36
C ARG A 87 9.14 -9.92 6.73
N ASP A 88 9.76 -8.74 6.81
CA ASP A 88 9.75 -7.98 8.04
C ASP A 88 8.36 -7.40 8.30
N ARG A 89 7.86 -7.63 9.53
CA ARG A 89 6.52 -7.22 9.93
C ARG A 89 6.39 -5.69 9.99
N ILE A 90 7.43 -5.01 10.46
CA ILE A 90 7.42 -3.54 10.57
C ILE A 90 7.36 -2.91 9.19
N ALA A 91 8.19 -3.41 8.25
CA ALA A 91 8.18 -2.95 6.87
C ALA A 91 6.83 -3.24 6.16
N LEU A 92 6.15 -4.34 6.51
CA LEU A 92 4.81 -4.64 5.98
C LEU A 92 3.76 -3.68 6.53
N GLU A 93 3.77 -3.40 7.84
CA GLU A 93 2.85 -2.45 8.48
C GLU A 93 3.03 -1.03 7.89
N GLU A 94 4.28 -0.60 7.66
CA GLU A 94 4.59 0.67 7.00
C GLU A 94 4.08 0.69 5.55
N LEU A 95 4.30 -0.39 4.80
CA LEU A 95 3.82 -0.51 3.43
C LEU A 95 2.28 -0.48 3.35
N GLU A 96 1.58 -1.06 4.31
CA GLU A 96 0.12 -1.02 4.37
C GLU A 96 -0.41 0.41 4.54
N GLY A 97 0.26 1.24 5.34
CA GLY A 97 -0.08 2.66 5.45
C GLY A 97 0.10 3.42 4.12
N HIS A 98 1.19 3.14 3.40
CA HIS A 98 1.41 3.70 2.07
C HIS A 98 0.40 3.18 1.04
N GLU A 99 0.08 1.89 1.08
CA GLU A 99 -0.93 1.29 0.20
C GLU A 99 -2.29 1.95 0.39
N GLU A 100 -2.71 2.19 1.64
CA GLU A 100 -3.97 2.84 1.94
C GLU A 100 -4.02 4.28 1.43
N HIS A 101 -2.92 5.03 1.62
CA HIS A 101 -2.80 6.37 1.05
C HIS A 101 -2.98 6.36 -0.48
N TRP A 102 -2.23 5.51 -1.20
CA TRP A 102 -2.31 5.45 -2.65
C TRP A 102 -3.66 4.92 -3.15
N ARG A 103 -4.24 3.93 -2.48
CA ARG A 103 -5.59 3.43 -2.75
C ARG A 103 -6.60 4.57 -2.72
N HIS A 104 -6.53 5.41 -1.69
CA HIS A 104 -7.40 6.58 -1.57
C HIS A 104 -7.17 7.59 -2.71
N GLN A 105 -5.92 7.85 -3.10
CA GLN A 105 -5.62 8.73 -4.24
C GLN A 105 -6.20 8.17 -5.55
N PHE A 106 -6.07 6.87 -5.79
CA PHE A 106 -6.69 6.21 -6.94
C PHE A 106 -8.22 6.32 -6.90
N TYR A 107 -8.82 6.09 -5.73
CA TYR A 107 -10.26 6.24 -5.56
C TYR A 107 -10.73 7.66 -5.91
N LEU A 108 -10.09 8.68 -5.37
CA LEU A 108 -10.42 10.09 -5.67
C LEU A 108 -10.29 10.43 -7.17
N ALA A 109 -9.27 9.89 -7.83
CA ALA A 109 -9.09 10.10 -9.26
C ALA A 109 -10.15 9.40 -10.10
N LEU A 110 -10.63 8.23 -9.67
CA LEU A 110 -11.60 7.40 -10.40
C LEU A 110 -13.06 7.69 -10.04
N ALA A 111 -13.33 8.25 -8.87
CA ALA A 111 -14.69 8.51 -8.39
C ALA A 111 -15.56 9.30 -9.40
N PRO A 112 -15.04 10.31 -10.14
CA PRO A 112 -15.84 10.98 -11.18
C PRO A 112 -16.25 10.07 -12.33
N LEU A 113 -15.63 8.88 -12.48
CA LEU A 113 -15.96 7.90 -13.51
C LEU A 113 -17.11 6.96 -13.10
N GLU A 114 -17.60 7.03 -11.86
CA GLU A 114 -18.71 6.17 -11.38
C GLU A 114 -19.94 6.22 -12.28
N ASN A 115 -20.25 7.40 -12.79
CA ASN A 115 -21.38 7.63 -13.69
C ASN A 115 -20.98 7.78 -15.17
N CYS A 116 -19.75 7.38 -15.53
CA CYS A 116 -19.29 7.44 -16.90
C CYS A 116 -19.99 6.41 -17.78
N GLN A 117 -20.27 6.84 -19.01
CA GLN A 117 -20.78 5.93 -20.03
C GLN A 117 -19.71 4.91 -20.44
N PRO A 118 -20.11 3.68 -20.85
CA PRO A 118 -19.17 2.64 -21.31
C PRO A 118 -18.20 3.10 -22.41
N GLU A 119 -18.60 4.11 -23.17
CA GLU A 119 -17.80 4.75 -24.24
C GLU A 119 -16.50 5.35 -23.73
N PHE A 120 -16.44 5.74 -22.46
CA PHE A 120 -15.19 6.20 -21.85
C PHE A 120 -14.07 5.14 -21.96
N TYR A 121 -14.41 3.86 -21.71
CA TYR A 121 -13.45 2.77 -21.76
C TYR A 121 -13.27 2.18 -23.15
N SER A 122 -14.33 2.16 -23.94
CA SER A 122 -14.33 1.53 -25.26
C SER A 122 -13.96 2.48 -26.39
N GLY A 123 -13.92 3.78 -26.13
CA GLY A 123 -13.78 4.81 -27.16
C GLY A 123 -15.03 5.00 -27.97
N SER A 124 -15.09 6.07 -28.77
CA SER A 124 -16.15 6.31 -29.73
C SER A 124 -16.17 5.21 -30.80
N ALA A 125 -17.33 4.93 -31.40
CA ALA A 125 -17.53 3.89 -32.42
C ALA A 125 -16.56 3.96 -33.62
N ASN A 126 -15.90 5.10 -33.83
CA ASN A 126 -14.92 5.34 -34.91
C ASN A 126 -13.46 5.15 -34.46
N VAL A 127 -13.21 4.81 -33.17
CA VAL A 127 -11.86 4.62 -32.64
C VAL A 127 -11.40 3.19 -32.93
N ARG A 128 -10.15 3.05 -33.37
CA ARG A 128 -9.56 1.73 -33.62
C ARG A 128 -9.58 0.91 -32.32
N HIS A 129 -9.84 -0.40 -32.40
CA HIS A 129 -9.79 -1.33 -31.26
C HIS A 129 -8.48 -1.23 -30.46
N LEU A 130 -7.41 -0.72 -31.07
CA LEU A 130 -6.10 -0.51 -30.44
C LEU A 130 -6.08 0.61 -29.39
N ASP A 131 -7.08 1.51 -29.38
CA ASP A 131 -7.14 2.64 -28.46
C ASP A 131 -8.04 2.37 -27.25
N GLN A 132 -8.76 1.25 -27.25
CA GLN A 132 -9.62 0.85 -26.17
C GLN A 132 -8.84 0.44 -24.91
N ILE A 133 -9.31 0.83 -23.76
CA ILE A 133 -8.76 0.38 -22.48
C ILE A 133 -9.14 -1.10 -22.30
N PRO A 134 -8.16 -2.03 -22.14
CA PRO A 134 -8.46 -3.43 -21.96
C PRO A 134 -9.27 -3.64 -20.67
N LYS A 135 -10.32 -4.45 -20.71
CA LYS A 135 -11.20 -4.71 -19.56
C LYS A 135 -10.44 -5.15 -18.31
N ILE A 136 -9.46 -6.06 -18.46
CA ILE A 136 -8.62 -6.54 -17.36
C ILE A 136 -7.85 -5.38 -16.72
N THR A 137 -7.34 -4.46 -17.50
CA THR A 137 -6.63 -3.28 -17.02
C THR A 137 -7.53 -2.40 -16.15
N ALA A 138 -8.74 -2.10 -16.63
CA ALA A 138 -9.72 -1.34 -15.86
C ALA A 138 -10.08 -2.05 -14.55
N ILE A 139 -10.32 -3.36 -14.60
CA ILE A 139 -10.63 -4.17 -13.40
C ILE A 139 -9.50 -4.09 -12.37
N ILE A 140 -8.23 -4.26 -12.77
CA ILE A 140 -7.08 -4.21 -11.85
C ILE A 140 -7.02 -2.85 -11.14
N ILE A 141 -7.19 -1.76 -11.88
CA ILE A 141 -7.07 -0.41 -11.35
C ILE A 141 -8.25 -0.09 -10.41
N HIS A 142 -9.48 -0.40 -10.81
CA HIS A 142 -10.65 -0.18 -9.97
C HIS A 142 -10.65 -1.07 -8.72
N ALA A 143 -10.24 -2.34 -8.85
CA ALA A 143 -10.10 -3.25 -7.71
C ALA A 143 -9.03 -2.77 -6.73
N PHE A 144 -7.93 -2.18 -7.21
CA PHE A 144 -6.93 -1.58 -6.33
C PHE A 144 -7.48 -0.35 -5.61
N ALA A 145 -8.25 0.49 -6.28
CA ALA A 145 -8.85 1.69 -5.70
C ALA A 145 -9.96 1.40 -4.67
N SER A 146 -10.62 0.25 -4.78
CA SER A 146 -11.69 -0.15 -3.87
C SER A 146 -11.14 -0.60 -2.51
N TRP A 147 -11.96 -0.43 -1.45
CA TRP A 147 -11.63 -1.00 -0.15
C TRP A 147 -11.59 -2.53 -0.24
N PRO A 148 -10.55 -3.20 0.31
CA PRO A 148 -10.49 -4.66 0.29
C PRO A 148 -11.61 -5.26 1.16
N GLU A 149 -12.34 -6.23 0.62
CA GLU A 149 -13.46 -6.89 1.32
C GLU A 149 -12.99 -7.68 2.57
N ASP A 150 -11.73 -8.13 2.57
CA ASP A 150 -11.11 -8.89 3.67
C ASP A 150 -10.51 -7.99 4.77
N LYS A 151 -10.50 -6.67 4.57
CA LYS A 151 -9.95 -5.70 5.53
C LYS A 151 -11.08 -5.07 6.35
N VAL A 152 -11.05 -5.27 7.65
CA VAL A 152 -11.98 -4.62 8.58
C VAL A 152 -11.76 -3.11 8.54
N ASP A 153 -12.84 -2.34 8.30
CA ASP A 153 -12.77 -0.89 8.38
C ASP A 153 -12.60 -0.46 9.86
N PRO A 154 -11.58 0.33 10.20
CA PRO A 154 -11.43 0.88 11.55
C PRO A 154 -12.67 1.65 12.04
N LEU A 155 -13.48 2.21 11.11
CA LEU A 155 -14.72 2.91 11.43
C LEU A 155 -15.78 1.98 12.01
N ASP A 156 -15.78 0.69 11.65
CA ASP A 156 -16.70 -0.33 12.17
C ASP A 156 -16.46 -0.64 13.66
N SER A 157 -15.37 -0.13 14.23
CA SER A 157 -15.11 -0.20 15.67
C SER A 157 -16.06 0.66 16.51
N TYR A 158 -16.75 1.64 15.89
CA TYR A 158 -17.73 2.49 16.53
C TYR A 158 -19.13 1.92 16.33
N LYS A 159 -19.85 1.66 17.44
CA LYS A 159 -21.18 1.05 17.40
C LYS A 159 -22.25 1.96 16.75
N ASN A 160 -22.09 3.25 16.97
CA ASN A 160 -22.98 4.29 16.42
C ASN A 160 -22.32 5.68 16.61
N GLN A 161 -23.00 6.70 16.10
CA GLN A 161 -22.57 8.11 16.20
C GLN A 161 -22.27 8.55 17.64
N GLN A 162 -23.11 8.18 18.62
CA GLN A 162 -22.94 8.59 20.03
C GLN A 162 -21.69 7.94 20.64
N ASP A 163 -21.44 6.66 20.38
CA ASP A 163 -20.23 5.96 20.81
C ASP A 163 -18.96 6.64 20.24
N ALA A 164 -18.99 7.05 18.98
CA ALA A 164 -17.89 7.79 18.37
C ALA A 164 -17.66 9.16 19.03
N VAL A 165 -18.72 9.92 19.29
CA VAL A 165 -18.65 11.23 19.95
C VAL A 165 -18.08 11.09 21.37
N ASP A 166 -18.54 10.11 22.13
CA ASP A 166 -18.13 9.88 23.52
C ASP A 166 -16.67 9.43 23.60
N ARG A 167 -16.26 8.51 22.72
CA ARG A 167 -14.88 7.99 22.70
C ARG A 167 -13.86 9.00 22.16
N LEU A 168 -14.23 9.82 21.17
CA LEU A 168 -13.33 10.78 20.54
C LEU A 168 -13.36 12.17 21.18
N GLY A 169 -14.34 12.44 22.08
CA GLY A 169 -14.42 13.69 22.82
C GLY A 169 -14.71 14.96 21.99
N VAL A 170 -15.29 14.81 20.80
CA VAL A 170 -15.48 15.89 19.81
C VAL A 170 -16.59 16.87 20.22
N SER A 171 -17.38 16.59 21.26
CA SER A 171 -18.65 17.26 21.55
C SER A 171 -18.55 18.74 21.93
N LYS A 172 -17.40 19.28 22.36
CA LYS A 172 -17.32 20.61 22.93
C LYS A 172 -16.82 21.72 22.01
N MET A 173 -16.14 21.43 20.92
CA MET A 173 -15.37 22.43 20.17
C MET A 173 -15.93 22.79 18.80
N TRP A 174 -16.76 21.96 18.18
CA TRP A 174 -17.19 22.11 16.79
C TRP A 174 -18.68 22.39 16.66
N ILE A 175 -19.09 23.67 16.79
CA ILE A 175 -20.51 24.06 16.75
C ILE A 175 -21.22 23.60 15.48
N GLY A 176 -20.57 23.70 14.31
CA GLY A 176 -21.12 23.23 13.04
C GLY A 176 -21.36 21.71 13.03
N LEU A 177 -20.38 20.95 13.52
CA LEU A 177 -20.51 19.50 13.64
C LEU A 177 -21.62 19.10 14.62
N ARG A 178 -21.72 19.78 15.77
CA ARG A 178 -22.80 19.53 16.75
C ARG A 178 -24.18 19.76 16.18
N ARG A 179 -24.36 20.83 15.38
CA ARG A 179 -25.62 21.09 14.66
C ARG A 179 -25.93 20.00 13.65
N TYR A 180 -24.92 19.58 12.87
CA TYR A 180 -25.05 18.48 11.91
C TYR A 180 -25.44 17.15 12.59
N LEU A 181 -24.88 16.85 13.75
CA LEU A 181 -25.13 15.66 14.54
C LEU A 181 -26.40 15.73 15.41
N ASN A 182 -27.11 16.87 15.45
CA ASN A 182 -28.27 17.13 16.31
C ASN A 182 -27.97 16.90 17.81
N ILE A 183 -26.75 17.26 18.27
CA ILE A 183 -26.28 17.11 19.67
C ILE A 183 -26.31 18.46 20.42
N LEU A 184 -27.22 19.35 20.11
CA LEU A 184 -27.34 20.67 20.78
C LEU A 184 -27.96 20.53 22.15
#